data_c8ef802a43b3ac6be1df99609336ab66
#
_entry.id   c8ef802a43b3ac6be1df99609336ab66
#
_cell.length_a   1.000
_cell.length_b   1.000
_cell.length_c   1.000
_cell.angle_alpha   90.00
_cell.angle_beta   90.00
_cell.angle_gamma   90.00
#
_symmetry.space_group_name_H-M   'P 1'
#
loop_
_entity.id
_entity.type
_entity.pdbx_description
1 polymer ?
#
loop_
_entity_poly.entity_id
_entity_poly.type
_entity_poly.pdbx_seq_one_letter_code
_entity_poly.pdbx_strand_id
1 'polypeptide(L)'
;MNKIILKASAGTGKTYRLSIEFIAELLKGTAYDEILVLTFTKKATGEIRERVLEFIERIIYKNDEDLIESVEEKLGKLFDIEILKNIYVQMIKNKEALKIYTIDSFIHQIFKKVIGPNLNIYNFEIIDDQKNSEYLQRVLDEILRDKKHFAQLKEFFLDNKEKKVSSYQKFINSFINERWKLKFIQRVER
;
A
#
# COMPACT_ATOMS: atom_id res chain seq x y z
N MET A 1 21.42 1.30 -1.58
CA MET A 1 20.07 0.88 -2.00
C MET A 1 19.83 1.40 -3.41
N ASN A 2 19.80 0.52 -4.40
CA ASN A 2 19.60 0.93 -5.79
C ASN A 2 18.12 1.18 -6.05
N LYS A 3 17.78 2.34 -6.61
CA LYS A 3 16.41 2.66 -7.05
C LYS A 3 16.32 2.50 -8.56
N ILE A 4 15.41 1.65 -9.01
CA ILE A 4 15.13 1.46 -10.44
C ILE A 4 13.71 1.94 -10.71
N ILE A 5 13.56 2.84 -11.67
CA ILE A 5 12.26 3.33 -12.13
C ILE A 5 12.01 2.80 -13.53
N LEU A 6 10.93 2.03 -13.68
CA LEU A 6 10.51 1.48 -14.96
C LEU A 6 9.27 2.22 -15.46
N LYS A 7 9.41 2.94 -16.55
CA LYS A 7 8.26 3.52 -17.26
C LYS A 7 7.73 2.50 -18.25
N ALA A 8 6.46 2.12 -18.11
CA ALA A 8 5.82 1.16 -18.99
C ALA A 8 4.34 1.48 -19.17
N SER A 9 3.83 1.45 -20.39
CA SER A 9 2.40 1.57 -20.72
C SER A 9 1.64 0.27 -20.41
N ALA A 10 0.31 0.27 -20.53
CA ALA A 10 -0.49 -0.93 -20.39
C ALA A 10 -0.08 -1.98 -21.45
N GLY A 11 0.03 -3.25 -21.07
CA GLY A 11 0.38 -4.34 -22.00
C GLY A 11 1.89 -4.50 -22.30
N THR A 12 2.79 -3.71 -21.72
CA THR A 12 4.23 -3.73 -22.03
C THR A 12 5.06 -4.69 -21.20
N GLY A 13 4.49 -5.78 -20.71
CA GLY A 13 5.25 -6.81 -20.00
C GLY A 13 5.70 -6.45 -18.58
N LYS A 14 5.06 -5.45 -17.92
CA LYS A 14 5.40 -5.06 -16.54
C LYS A 14 5.38 -6.23 -15.56
N THR A 15 4.33 -7.06 -15.62
CA THR A 15 4.19 -8.23 -14.75
C THR A 15 5.25 -9.28 -15.06
N TYR A 16 5.58 -9.48 -16.35
CA TYR A 16 6.67 -10.34 -16.77
C TYR A 16 7.98 -9.90 -16.11
N ARG A 17 8.35 -8.64 -16.33
CA ARG A 17 9.60 -8.09 -15.77
C ARG A 17 9.65 -8.14 -14.25
N LEU A 18 8.53 -7.82 -13.57
CA LEU A 18 8.45 -7.93 -12.12
C LEU A 18 8.68 -9.36 -11.64
N SER A 19 8.15 -10.36 -12.36
CA SER A 19 8.37 -11.76 -12.02
C SER A 19 9.84 -12.19 -12.21
N ILE A 20 10.50 -11.72 -13.27
CA ILE A 20 11.94 -11.94 -13.47
C ILE A 20 12.76 -11.28 -12.35
N GLU A 21 12.45 -10.01 -11.98
CA GLU A 21 13.10 -9.32 -10.86
C GLU A 21 12.94 -10.11 -9.56
N PHE A 22 11.74 -10.62 -9.28
CA PHE A 22 11.46 -11.41 -8.09
C PHE A 22 12.32 -12.67 -8.03
N ILE A 23 12.37 -13.41 -9.14
CA ILE A 23 13.20 -14.64 -9.25
C ILE A 23 14.69 -14.31 -9.12
N ALA A 24 15.14 -13.23 -9.73
CA ALA A 24 16.51 -12.78 -9.61
C ALA A 24 16.88 -12.42 -8.17
N GLU A 25 16.01 -11.77 -7.43
CA GLU A 25 16.25 -11.47 -6.00
C GLU A 25 16.34 -12.74 -5.15
N LEU A 26 15.49 -13.75 -5.40
CA LEU A 26 15.62 -15.06 -4.75
C LEU A 26 17.00 -15.69 -4.99
N LEU A 27 17.46 -15.65 -6.24
CA LEU A 27 18.75 -16.24 -6.63
C LEU A 27 19.98 -15.43 -6.18
N LYS A 28 19.77 -14.16 -5.79
CA LYS A 28 20.78 -13.36 -5.08
C LYS A 28 20.90 -13.72 -3.60
N GLY A 29 20.00 -14.55 -3.09
CA GLY A 29 19.98 -15.02 -1.71
C GLY A 29 18.99 -14.27 -0.80
N THR A 30 18.15 -13.39 -1.36
CA THR A 30 17.06 -12.77 -0.58
C THR A 30 16.00 -13.84 -0.29
N ALA A 31 15.61 -13.98 0.97
CA ALA A 31 14.57 -14.93 1.34
C ALA A 31 13.21 -14.49 0.75
N TYR A 32 12.39 -15.47 0.30
CA TYR A 32 11.12 -15.18 -0.37
C TYR A 32 10.12 -14.41 0.52
N ASP A 33 10.26 -14.52 1.83
CA ASP A 33 9.48 -13.80 2.83
C ASP A 33 10.08 -12.44 3.21
N GLU A 34 11.21 -12.05 2.61
CA GLU A 34 11.79 -10.71 2.73
C GLU A 34 11.50 -9.83 1.51
N ILE A 35 11.03 -10.42 0.40
CA ILE A 35 10.67 -9.69 -0.81
C ILE A 35 9.23 -9.17 -0.68
N LEU A 36 9.07 -7.84 -0.69
CA LEU A 36 7.77 -7.19 -0.66
C LEU A 36 7.36 -6.68 -2.04
N VAL A 37 6.21 -7.13 -2.52
CA VAL A 37 5.59 -6.63 -3.76
C VAL A 37 4.27 -5.93 -3.42
N LEU A 38 4.10 -4.70 -3.88
CA LEU A 38 2.89 -3.90 -3.67
C LEU A 38 2.20 -3.59 -5.00
N THR A 39 0.88 -3.72 -5.00
CA THR A 39 0.01 -3.44 -6.14
C THR A 39 -1.16 -2.55 -5.76
N PHE A 40 -1.88 -2.01 -6.74
CA PHE A 40 -3.11 -1.25 -6.48
C PHE A 40 -4.36 -2.12 -6.39
N THR A 41 -4.40 -3.29 -7.02
CA THR A 41 -5.62 -4.11 -7.11
C THR A 41 -5.39 -5.54 -6.65
N LYS A 42 -6.43 -6.16 -6.06
CA LYS A 42 -6.41 -7.58 -5.70
C LYS A 42 -6.16 -8.48 -6.92
N LYS A 43 -6.71 -8.10 -8.09
CA LYS A 43 -6.50 -8.82 -9.34
C LYS A 43 -5.02 -8.87 -9.70
N ALA A 44 -4.35 -7.70 -9.72
CA ALA A 44 -2.92 -7.63 -10.01
C ALA A 44 -2.06 -8.43 -9.00
N THR A 45 -2.46 -8.43 -7.73
CA THR A 45 -1.81 -9.24 -6.68
C THR A 45 -1.87 -10.73 -7.01
N GLY A 46 -3.05 -11.23 -7.41
CA GLY A 46 -3.23 -12.62 -7.83
C GLY A 46 -2.41 -12.96 -9.07
N GLU A 47 -2.51 -12.14 -10.11
CA GLU A 47 -1.78 -12.32 -11.37
C GLU A 47 -0.25 -12.36 -11.18
N ILE A 48 0.30 -11.49 -10.31
CA ILE A 48 1.75 -11.50 -10.04
C ILE A 48 2.14 -12.76 -9.30
N ARG A 49 1.37 -13.17 -8.29
CA ARG A 49 1.66 -14.38 -7.52
C ARG A 49 1.65 -15.63 -8.39
N GLU A 50 0.61 -15.79 -9.20
CA GLU A 50 0.48 -16.92 -10.12
C GLU A 50 1.62 -16.93 -11.13
N ARG A 51 1.96 -15.78 -11.71
CA ARG A 51 3.01 -15.68 -12.72
C ARG A 51 4.40 -15.94 -12.17
N VAL A 52 4.71 -15.49 -10.96
CA VAL A 52 5.99 -15.82 -10.31
C VAL A 52 6.13 -17.33 -10.14
N LEU A 53 5.09 -18.00 -9.62
CA LEU A 53 5.10 -19.45 -9.43
C LEU A 53 5.16 -20.19 -10.76
N GLU A 54 4.37 -19.79 -11.75
CA GLU A 54 4.39 -20.35 -13.10
C GLU A 54 5.78 -20.27 -13.74
N PHE A 55 6.44 -19.11 -13.64
CA PHE A 55 7.76 -18.92 -14.22
C PHE A 55 8.82 -19.81 -13.55
N ILE A 56 8.77 -19.91 -12.23
CA ILE A 56 9.65 -20.82 -11.49
C ILE A 56 9.41 -22.27 -11.92
N GLU A 57 8.15 -22.70 -12.04
CA GLU A 57 7.80 -24.05 -12.54
C GLU A 57 8.29 -24.30 -13.96
N ARG A 58 8.14 -23.33 -14.85
CA ARG A 58 8.61 -23.43 -16.24
C ARG A 58 10.14 -23.58 -16.30
N ILE A 59 10.87 -22.83 -15.50
CA ILE A 59 12.32 -22.95 -15.40
C ILE A 59 12.71 -24.33 -14.88
N ILE A 60 12.13 -24.79 -13.78
CA ILE A 60 12.52 -26.01 -13.08
C ILE A 60 12.13 -27.27 -13.87
N TYR A 61 10.89 -27.32 -14.41
CA TYR A 61 10.32 -28.54 -14.94
C TYR A 61 10.27 -28.60 -16.47
N LYS A 62 10.30 -27.43 -17.13
CA LYS A 62 10.21 -27.34 -18.59
C LYS A 62 11.52 -26.87 -19.25
N ASN A 63 12.52 -26.50 -18.44
CA ASN A 63 13.78 -25.93 -18.89
C ASN A 63 13.59 -24.82 -19.94
N ASP A 64 12.71 -23.85 -19.59
CA ASP A 64 12.32 -22.75 -20.48
C ASP A 64 13.52 -21.81 -20.70
N GLU A 65 14.16 -21.95 -21.85
CA GLU A 65 15.40 -21.23 -22.19
C GLU A 65 15.22 -19.72 -22.20
N ASP A 66 14.09 -19.19 -22.70
CA ASP A 66 13.82 -17.75 -22.74
C ASP A 66 13.72 -17.14 -21.34
N LEU A 67 13.08 -17.89 -20.40
CA LEU A 67 12.99 -17.46 -19.01
C LEU A 67 14.34 -17.56 -18.29
N ILE A 68 15.09 -18.62 -18.54
CA ILE A 68 16.43 -18.82 -17.97
C ILE A 68 17.34 -17.68 -18.41
N GLU A 69 17.39 -17.39 -19.71
CA GLU A 69 18.19 -16.29 -20.28
C GLU A 69 17.79 -14.94 -19.67
N SER A 70 16.48 -14.65 -19.56
CA SER A 70 15.99 -13.41 -18.95
C SER A 70 16.41 -13.25 -17.49
N VAL A 71 16.45 -14.34 -16.73
CA VAL A 71 16.88 -14.33 -15.32
C VAL A 71 18.40 -14.18 -15.24
N GLU A 72 19.17 -14.88 -16.08
CA GLU A 72 20.64 -14.79 -16.14
C GLU A 72 21.12 -13.41 -16.56
N GLU A 73 20.47 -12.81 -17.57
CA GLU A 73 20.71 -11.41 -17.96
C GLU A 73 20.52 -10.47 -16.77
N LYS A 74 19.44 -10.67 -16.00
CA LYS A 74 19.15 -9.86 -14.82
C LYS A 74 20.13 -10.09 -13.67
N LEU A 75 20.61 -11.30 -13.50
CA LEU A 75 21.61 -11.65 -12.49
C LEU A 75 23.03 -11.21 -12.89
N GLY A 76 23.30 -11.11 -14.19
CA GLY A 76 24.64 -10.93 -14.75
C GLY A 76 25.56 -12.17 -14.62
N LYS A 77 24.97 -13.34 -14.35
CA LYS A 77 25.67 -14.62 -14.20
C LYS A 77 24.70 -15.79 -14.37
N LEU A 78 25.28 -16.96 -14.68
CA LEU A 78 24.54 -18.23 -14.65
C LEU A 78 24.10 -18.57 -13.23
N PHE A 79 23.05 -19.38 -13.11
CA PHE A 79 22.55 -19.85 -11.82
C PHE A 79 22.30 -21.37 -11.83
N ASP A 80 22.29 -21.98 -10.65
CA ASP A 80 21.97 -23.37 -10.46
C ASP A 80 20.45 -23.54 -10.25
N ILE A 81 19.80 -24.31 -11.13
CA ILE A 81 18.36 -24.59 -11.09
C ILE A 81 17.97 -25.33 -9.80
N GLU A 82 18.86 -26.15 -9.23
CA GLU A 82 18.54 -26.84 -7.96
C GLU A 82 18.40 -25.87 -6.78
N ILE A 83 19.10 -24.74 -6.80
CA ILE A 83 18.88 -23.67 -5.79
C ILE A 83 17.46 -23.13 -5.92
N LEU A 84 17.02 -22.80 -7.13
CA LEU A 84 15.66 -22.28 -7.36
C LEU A 84 14.60 -23.29 -6.99
N LYS A 85 14.84 -24.58 -7.27
CA LYS A 85 13.94 -25.68 -6.91
C LYS A 85 13.78 -25.84 -5.40
N ASN A 86 14.86 -25.73 -4.64
CA ASN A 86 14.81 -25.78 -3.18
C ASN A 86 14.01 -24.60 -2.61
N ILE A 87 14.21 -23.38 -3.13
CA ILE A 87 13.42 -22.19 -2.75
C ILE A 87 11.95 -22.41 -3.09
N TYR A 88 11.65 -22.89 -4.29
CA TYR A 88 10.28 -23.16 -4.72
C TYR A 88 9.54 -24.13 -3.79
N VAL A 89 10.18 -25.22 -3.39
CA VAL A 89 9.59 -26.19 -2.44
C VAL A 89 9.23 -25.52 -1.11
N GLN A 90 10.08 -24.62 -0.62
CA GLN A 90 9.80 -23.87 0.60
C GLN A 90 8.63 -22.86 0.40
N MET A 91 8.61 -22.17 -0.73
CA MET A 91 7.52 -21.23 -1.09
C MET A 91 6.17 -21.94 -1.17
N ILE A 92 6.10 -23.13 -1.78
CA ILE A 92 4.86 -23.90 -1.89
C ILE A 92 4.37 -24.41 -0.53
N LYS A 93 5.28 -24.84 0.34
CA LYS A 93 4.94 -25.28 1.69
C LYS A 93 4.41 -24.13 2.56
N ASN A 94 4.84 -22.90 2.30
CA ASN A 94 4.50 -21.73 3.11
C ASN A 94 4.04 -20.54 2.24
N LYS A 95 3.00 -20.78 1.44
CA LYS A 95 2.46 -19.77 0.50
C LYS A 95 2.01 -18.47 1.16
N GLU A 96 1.62 -18.53 2.43
CA GLU A 96 1.16 -17.36 3.19
C GLU A 96 2.31 -16.40 3.55
N ALA A 97 3.56 -16.88 3.54
CA ALA A 97 4.73 -16.05 3.79
C ALA A 97 5.11 -15.15 2.60
N LEU A 98 4.56 -15.40 1.41
CA LEU A 98 4.77 -14.54 0.24
C LEU A 98 4.12 -13.16 0.46
N LYS A 99 4.95 -12.13 0.55
CA LYS A 99 4.50 -10.74 0.80
C LYS A 99 4.16 -10.01 -0.50
N ILE A 100 3.14 -10.50 -1.20
CA ILE A 100 2.56 -9.86 -2.39
C ILE A 100 1.17 -9.34 -2.00
N TYR A 101 1.03 -8.01 -1.84
CA TYR A 101 -0.16 -7.37 -1.27
C TYR A 101 -0.65 -6.22 -2.12
N THR A 102 -1.91 -5.82 -1.92
CA THR A 102 -2.32 -4.47 -2.29
C THR A 102 -1.74 -3.46 -1.27
N ILE A 103 -1.56 -2.21 -1.70
CA ILE A 103 -1.12 -1.13 -0.80
C ILE A 103 -2.02 -1.04 0.43
N ASP A 104 -3.34 -1.08 0.25
CA ASP A 104 -4.31 -1.02 1.35
C ASP A 104 -4.17 -2.20 2.31
N SER A 105 -4.03 -3.43 1.78
CA SER A 105 -3.82 -4.62 2.60
C SER A 105 -2.52 -4.56 3.40
N PHE A 106 -1.47 -3.99 2.81
CA PHE A 106 -0.19 -3.82 3.47
C PHE A 106 -0.26 -2.78 4.60
N ILE A 107 -0.87 -1.62 4.34
CA ILE A 107 -1.12 -0.57 5.35
C ILE A 107 -1.94 -1.15 6.51
N HIS A 108 -3.00 -1.91 6.19
CA HIS A 108 -3.82 -2.59 7.19
C HIS A 108 -2.99 -3.54 8.08
N GLN A 109 -2.07 -4.31 7.48
CA GLN A 109 -1.21 -5.22 8.26
C GLN A 109 -0.22 -4.45 9.15
N ILE A 110 0.40 -3.35 8.65
CA ILE A 110 1.27 -2.51 9.47
C ILE A 110 0.49 -1.95 10.65
N PHE A 111 -0.71 -1.41 10.39
CA PHE A 111 -1.54 -0.86 11.46
C PHE A 111 -1.86 -1.95 12.50
N LYS A 112 -2.38 -3.10 12.07
CA LYS A 112 -2.78 -4.20 12.94
C LYS A 112 -1.63 -4.76 13.78
N LYS A 113 -0.44 -4.90 13.18
CA LYS A 113 0.70 -5.60 13.83
C LYS A 113 1.64 -4.66 14.59
N VAL A 114 1.71 -3.40 14.19
CA VAL A 114 2.69 -2.45 14.73
C VAL A 114 2.01 -1.27 15.43
N ILE A 115 1.13 -0.55 14.72
CA ILE A 115 0.57 0.72 15.23
C ILE A 115 -0.52 0.46 16.27
N GLY A 116 -1.47 -0.42 15.95
CA GLY A 116 -2.63 -0.72 16.81
C GLY A 116 -2.26 -1.16 18.22
N PRO A 117 -1.37 -2.14 18.40
CA PRO A 117 -0.93 -2.57 19.73
C PRO A 117 -0.31 -1.43 20.55
N ASN A 118 0.51 -0.56 19.92
CA ASN A 118 1.13 0.57 20.59
C ASN A 118 0.13 1.67 20.99
N LEU A 119 -1.03 1.72 20.33
CA LEU A 119 -2.11 2.66 20.62
C LEU A 119 -3.27 2.02 21.40
N ASN A 120 -3.18 0.74 21.77
CA ASN A 120 -4.25 -0.09 22.36
C ASN A 120 -5.51 -0.13 21.47
N ILE A 121 -5.33 -0.08 20.13
CA ILE A 121 -6.40 -0.17 19.14
C ILE A 121 -6.34 -1.55 18.51
N TYR A 122 -7.26 -2.42 18.86
CA TYR A 122 -7.29 -3.81 18.38
C TYR A 122 -8.30 -4.03 17.26
N ASN A 123 -9.34 -3.19 17.21
CA ASN A 123 -10.36 -3.22 16.18
C ASN A 123 -10.38 -1.88 15.44
N PHE A 124 -10.21 -1.90 14.12
CA PHE A 124 -10.30 -0.72 13.27
C PHE A 124 -10.81 -1.12 11.90
N GLU A 125 -11.42 -0.18 11.23
CA GLU A 125 -11.88 -0.28 9.85
C GLU A 125 -11.27 0.87 9.04
N ILE A 126 -10.81 0.57 7.82
CA ILE A 126 -10.47 1.61 6.86
C ILE A 126 -11.77 2.07 6.23
N ILE A 127 -12.14 3.30 6.50
CA ILE A 127 -13.35 3.91 5.94
C ILE A 127 -13.05 4.52 4.57
N ASP A 128 -14.01 4.40 3.66
CA ASP A 128 -13.99 5.09 2.38
C ASP A 128 -14.41 6.57 2.52
N ASP A 129 -14.30 7.32 1.43
CA ASP A 129 -14.65 8.74 1.41
C ASP A 129 -16.11 9.00 1.75
N GLN A 130 -17.02 8.09 1.41
CA GLN A 130 -18.45 8.21 1.71
C GLN A 130 -18.69 8.11 3.21
N LYS A 131 -18.20 7.06 3.86
CA LYS A 131 -18.31 6.89 5.32
C LYS A 131 -17.61 8.02 6.07
N ASN A 132 -16.42 8.44 5.57
CA ASN A 132 -15.73 9.59 6.14
C ASN A 132 -16.60 10.86 6.10
N SER A 133 -17.25 11.12 4.97
CA SER A 133 -18.18 12.27 4.83
C SER A 133 -19.37 12.18 5.77
N GLU A 134 -19.95 10.98 5.97
CA GLU A 134 -21.04 10.75 6.91
C GLU A 134 -20.59 11.03 8.36
N TYR A 135 -19.41 10.57 8.76
CA TYR A 135 -18.87 10.87 10.10
C TYR A 135 -18.61 12.37 10.29
N LEU A 136 -18.05 13.03 9.27
CA LEU A 136 -17.82 14.47 9.31
C LEU A 136 -19.13 15.26 9.45
N GLN A 137 -20.18 14.83 8.74
CA GLN A 137 -21.51 15.46 8.87
C GLN A 137 -22.06 15.30 10.29
N ARG A 138 -21.95 14.13 10.90
CA ARG A 138 -22.39 13.91 12.28
C ARG A 138 -21.64 14.80 13.28
N VAL A 139 -20.32 14.88 13.15
CA VAL A 139 -19.49 15.77 14.00
C VAL A 139 -19.90 17.23 13.83
N LEU A 140 -20.15 17.66 12.60
CA LEU A 140 -20.61 19.01 12.31
C LEU A 140 -21.98 19.29 12.95
N ASP A 141 -22.92 18.36 12.82
CA ASP A 141 -24.26 18.47 13.42
C ASP A 141 -24.19 18.57 14.96
N GLU A 142 -23.26 17.83 15.56
CA GLU A 142 -23.04 17.88 17.02
C GLU A 142 -22.46 19.22 17.47
N ILE A 143 -21.46 19.74 16.74
CA ILE A 143 -20.90 21.08 16.96
C ILE A 143 -21.97 22.17 16.82
N LEU A 144 -22.84 22.07 15.82
CA LEU A 144 -23.89 23.04 15.55
C LEU A 144 -25.04 23.00 16.61
N ARG A 145 -25.25 21.87 17.28
CA ARG A 145 -26.20 21.73 18.38
C ARG A 145 -25.70 22.35 19.68
N ASP A 146 -24.43 22.41 19.92
CA ASP A 146 -23.83 23.03 21.09
C ASP A 146 -23.82 24.56 20.93
N LYS A 147 -24.56 25.26 21.82
CA LYS A 147 -24.71 26.73 21.74
C LYS A 147 -23.39 27.50 21.83
N LYS A 148 -22.42 26.99 22.60
CA LYS A 148 -21.12 27.63 22.79
C LYS A 148 -20.27 27.46 21.51
N HIS A 149 -20.16 26.25 21.00
CA HIS A 149 -19.41 25.96 19.78
C HIS A 149 -20.05 26.63 18.56
N PHE A 150 -21.37 26.67 18.50
CA PHE A 150 -22.12 27.41 17.46
C PHE A 150 -21.82 28.91 17.47
N ALA A 151 -21.80 29.54 18.66
CA ALA A 151 -21.46 30.96 18.78
C ALA A 151 -20.03 31.25 18.31
N GLN A 152 -19.05 30.44 18.71
CA GLN A 152 -17.67 30.57 18.28
C GLN A 152 -17.52 30.38 16.76
N LEU A 153 -18.19 29.39 16.20
CA LEU A 153 -18.17 29.13 14.76
C LEU A 153 -18.82 30.28 13.99
N LYS A 154 -19.93 30.83 14.51
CA LYS A 154 -20.63 31.98 13.92
C LYS A 154 -19.74 33.23 13.91
N GLU A 155 -19.06 33.53 15.00
CA GLU A 155 -18.11 34.66 15.10
C GLU A 155 -16.98 34.52 14.07
N PHE A 156 -16.35 33.33 13.99
CA PHE A 156 -15.31 33.04 13.00
C PHE A 156 -15.79 33.25 11.57
N PHE A 157 -17.04 32.89 11.24
CA PHE A 157 -17.59 33.04 9.89
C PHE A 157 -18.09 34.48 9.60
N LEU A 158 -18.46 35.24 10.59
CA LEU A 158 -18.87 36.66 10.40
C LEU A 158 -17.63 37.52 10.03
N ASP A 159 -16.47 37.19 10.56
CA ASP A 159 -15.21 37.88 10.23
C ASP A 159 -14.73 37.57 8.82
N ASN A 160 -15.10 36.44 8.26
CA ASN A 160 -14.75 36.03 6.89
C ASN A 160 -15.93 36.37 5.95
N LYS A 161 -15.69 37.28 5.02
CA LYS A 161 -16.72 37.85 4.10
C LYS A 161 -17.34 36.87 3.08
N GLU A 162 -17.15 35.58 3.21
CA GLU A 162 -17.75 34.57 2.33
C GLU A 162 -19.19 34.22 2.73
N LYS A 163 -20.15 34.52 1.83
CA LYS A 163 -21.59 34.47 2.13
C LYS A 163 -22.28 33.14 1.79
N LYS A 164 -21.61 32.10 1.35
CA LYS A 164 -22.27 30.85 0.93
C LYS A 164 -22.03 29.70 1.91
N VAL A 165 -23.11 29.07 2.40
CA VAL A 165 -23.07 27.90 3.29
C VAL A 165 -22.19 26.77 2.74
N SER A 166 -22.20 26.56 1.42
CA SER A 166 -21.37 25.55 0.77
C SER A 166 -19.86 25.82 0.87
N SER A 167 -19.44 27.09 0.97
CA SER A 167 -18.03 27.46 1.18
C SER A 167 -17.58 27.11 2.60
N TYR A 168 -18.46 27.27 3.57
CA TYR A 168 -18.20 26.91 4.97
C TYR A 168 -18.07 25.39 5.16
N GLN A 169 -18.94 24.61 4.53
CA GLN A 169 -18.82 23.15 4.55
C GLN A 169 -17.50 22.68 3.93
N LYS A 170 -17.11 23.25 2.79
CA LYS A 170 -15.82 22.94 2.14
C LYS A 170 -14.65 23.30 3.05
N PHE A 171 -14.70 24.47 3.69
CA PHE A 171 -13.64 24.90 4.61
C PHE A 171 -13.51 23.95 5.80
N ILE A 172 -14.62 23.63 6.47
CA ILE A 172 -14.63 22.71 7.62
C ILE A 172 -14.14 21.34 7.21
N ASN A 173 -14.60 20.80 6.08
CA ASN A 173 -14.15 19.52 5.57
C ASN A 173 -12.64 19.53 5.27
N SER A 174 -12.13 20.59 4.65
CA SER A 174 -10.69 20.75 4.41
C SER A 174 -9.91 20.81 5.72
N PHE A 175 -10.36 21.59 6.68
CA PHE A 175 -9.71 21.71 7.99
C PHE A 175 -9.68 20.38 8.76
N ILE A 176 -10.80 19.64 8.76
CA ILE A 176 -10.86 18.34 9.42
C ILE A 176 -10.00 17.30 8.70
N ASN A 177 -9.99 17.29 7.37
CA ASN A 177 -9.15 16.37 6.59
C ASN A 177 -7.65 16.66 6.79
N GLU A 178 -7.30 17.91 7.05
CA GLU A 178 -5.91 18.31 7.29
C GLU A 178 -5.53 18.39 8.78
N ARG A 179 -6.42 17.96 9.69
CA ARG A 179 -6.21 18.05 11.16
C ARG A 179 -4.90 17.43 11.65
N TRP A 180 -4.36 16.46 10.91
CA TRP A 180 -3.08 15.85 11.22
C TRP A 180 -1.92 16.87 11.18
N LYS A 181 -2.04 17.95 10.38
CA LYS A 181 -1.07 19.04 10.31
C LYS A 181 -0.98 19.82 11.63
N LEU A 182 -2.06 19.90 12.40
CA LEU A 182 -2.07 20.59 13.69
C LEU A 182 -1.09 20.00 14.70
N LYS A 183 -0.84 18.68 14.64
CA LYS A 183 0.16 18.02 15.48
C LYS A 183 1.61 18.49 15.21
N PHE A 184 1.86 19.01 14.02
CA PHE A 184 3.18 19.56 13.66
C PHE A 184 3.33 21.02 14.10
N ILE A 185 2.23 21.80 14.08
CA ILE A 185 2.23 23.21 14.51
C ILE A 185 2.52 23.31 16.01
N GLN A 186 1.93 22.47 16.84
CA GLN A 186 2.17 22.44 18.29
C GLN A 186 3.60 22.04 18.70
N ARG A 187 4.40 21.47 17.79
CA ARG A 187 5.81 21.12 18.05
C ARG A 187 6.79 22.26 17.76
N VAL A 188 6.37 23.29 17.07
CA VAL A 188 7.24 24.43 16.69
C VAL A 188 7.24 25.50 17.79
N GLU A 189 6.25 25.50 18.69
CA GLU A 189 6.13 26.46 19.80
C GLU A 189 6.74 25.96 21.13
N ARG A 190 7.51 24.87 21.11
CA ARG A 190 8.32 24.37 22.25
C ARG A 190 9.78 24.27 21.85
#